data_b593f8367e9ad2c5017b78a97f0b8e3b
#
_entry.id   b593f8367e9ad2c5017b78a97f0b8e3b
#
_cell.length_a   1.000
_cell.length_b   1.000
_cell.length_c   1.000
_cell.angle_alpha   90.00
_cell.angle_beta   90.00
_cell.angle_gamma   90.00
#
_symmetry.space_group_name_H-M   'P 1'
#
loop_
_entity.id
_entity.type
_entity.pdbx_description
1 polymer ?
#
loop_
_entity_poly.entity_id
_entity_poly.type
_entity_poly.pdbx_seq_one_letter_code
_entity_poly.pdbx_strand_id
1 'polypeptide(L)'
;RSKQDQFFTSFLPGASDDALRRMRQAVRRWRLNRQTHVTLADVARLYNPVIQGWWQYYGAFYRTTMLGIFQHINRALERWARRKYKALHRRKVASAGWLDKMRATAPQLFHHWRMTGPQGWITGAV
;
A
#
# COMPACT_ATOMS: atom_id res chain seq x y z
N ARG A 1 -16.79 2.92 22.37
CA ARG A 1 -16.38 4.06 21.84
C ARG A 1 -17.17 4.46 20.65
N SER A 2 -17.52 5.63 20.64
CA SER A 2 -18.37 6.20 19.62
C SER A 2 -17.62 6.33 18.30
N LYS A 3 -18.31 6.04 17.22
CA LYS A 3 -17.73 6.25 15.91
C LYS A 3 -17.60 7.72 15.58
N GLN A 4 -18.51 8.52 16.08
CA GLN A 4 -18.41 9.96 15.88
C GLN A 4 -17.16 10.51 16.52
N ASP A 5 -16.82 10.05 17.71
CA ASP A 5 -15.60 10.48 18.37
C ASP A 5 -14.39 10.11 17.54
N GLN A 6 -14.38 8.91 16.97
CA GLN A 6 -13.30 8.51 16.12
C GLN A 6 -13.21 9.38 14.88
N PHE A 7 -14.35 9.74 14.32
CA PHE A 7 -14.38 10.59 13.16
C PHE A 7 -13.78 11.96 13.45
N PHE A 8 -14.17 12.56 14.56
CA PHE A 8 -13.62 13.87 14.93
C PHE A 8 -12.14 13.78 15.24
N THR A 9 -11.70 12.74 15.93
CA THR A 9 -10.30 12.60 16.26
C THR A 9 -9.43 12.44 15.02
N SER A 10 -10.01 12.08 13.89
CA SER A 10 -9.23 11.95 12.66
C SER A 10 -8.63 13.27 12.20
N PHE A 11 -9.08 14.39 12.76
CA PHE A 11 -8.52 15.69 12.44
C PHE A 11 -7.50 16.16 13.48
N LEU A 12 -7.28 15.39 14.53
CA LEU A 12 -6.33 15.73 15.58
C LEU A 12 -4.96 15.17 15.25
N PRO A 13 -3.89 15.77 15.79
CA PRO A 13 -2.53 15.33 15.46
C PRO A 13 -2.26 13.85 15.68
N GLY A 14 -2.79 13.24 16.73
CA GLY A 14 -2.55 11.83 17.00
C GLY A 14 -3.36 10.88 16.14
N ALA A 15 -4.39 11.37 15.45
CA ALA A 15 -5.31 10.51 14.74
C ALA A 15 -4.67 9.86 13.50
N SER A 16 -3.74 10.55 12.86
CA SER A 16 -3.09 10.01 11.68
C SER A 16 -2.22 8.80 12.03
N ASP A 17 -1.61 8.79 13.22
CA ASP A 17 -0.83 7.65 13.67
C ASP A 17 -1.72 6.43 13.91
N ASP A 18 -2.88 6.65 14.52
CA ASP A 18 -3.83 5.56 14.74
C ASP A 18 -4.37 5.02 13.42
N ALA A 19 -4.68 5.91 12.49
CA ALA A 19 -5.15 5.50 11.17
C ALA A 19 -4.10 4.66 10.46
N LEU A 20 -2.85 5.12 10.50
CA LEU A 20 -1.75 4.40 9.87
C LEU A 20 -1.58 3.02 10.49
N ARG A 21 -1.67 2.93 11.81
CA ARG A 21 -1.54 1.64 12.49
C ARG A 21 -2.65 0.68 12.07
N ARG A 22 -3.88 1.16 12.01
CA ARG A 22 -5.01 0.33 11.59
C ARG A 22 -4.87 -0.14 10.14
N MET A 23 -4.40 0.74 9.26
CA MET A 23 -4.18 0.35 7.87
C MET A 23 -3.07 -0.67 7.74
N ARG A 24 -1.97 -0.51 8.50
CA ARG A 24 -0.90 -1.51 8.51
C ARG A 24 -1.40 -2.86 8.99
N GLN A 25 -2.24 -2.86 10.02
CA GLN A 25 -2.82 -4.10 10.51
C GLN A 25 -3.70 -4.76 9.46
N ALA A 26 -4.46 -3.96 8.73
CA ALA A 26 -5.29 -4.49 7.65
C ALA A 26 -4.43 -5.13 6.56
N VAL A 27 -3.34 -4.47 6.17
CA VAL A 27 -2.44 -5.03 5.17
C VAL A 27 -1.84 -6.35 5.65
N ARG A 28 -1.47 -6.44 6.92
CA ARG A 28 -0.97 -7.70 7.47
C ARG A 28 -2.02 -8.80 7.41
N ARG A 29 -3.28 -8.47 7.65
CA ARG A 29 -4.36 -9.46 7.57
C ARG A 29 -4.59 -9.95 6.15
N TRP A 30 -4.17 -9.21 5.14
CA TRP A 30 -4.26 -9.70 3.77
C TRP A 30 -3.42 -10.95 3.56
N ARG A 31 -2.37 -11.12 4.35
CA ARG A 31 -1.50 -12.29 4.30
C ARG A 31 -1.01 -12.56 2.89
N LEU A 32 -0.51 -11.52 2.24
CA LEU A 32 -0.04 -11.63 0.86
C LEU A 32 1.00 -12.73 0.71
N ASN A 33 1.88 -12.88 1.71
CA ASN A 33 2.92 -13.88 1.65
C ASN A 33 2.38 -15.31 1.56
N ARG A 34 1.10 -15.51 1.83
CA ARG A 34 0.45 -16.82 1.72
C ARG A 34 -0.35 -16.96 0.43
N GLN A 35 -0.42 -15.91 -0.39
CA GLN A 35 -1.22 -15.91 -1.60
C GLN A 35 -0.34 -15.98 -2.83
N THR A 36 0.62 -16.89 -2.83
CA THR A 36 1.56 -17.01 -3.94
C THR A 36 0.99 -17.75 -5.14
N HIS A 37 -0.21 -18.31 -5.00
CA HIS A 37 -0.88 -19.00 -6.11
C HIS A 37 -1.58 -18.06 -7.08
N VAL A 38 -1.67 -16.77 -6.76
CA VAL A 38 -2.34 -15.79 -7.61
C VAL A 38 -1.29 -14.90 -8.29
N THR A 39 -1.72 -14.20 -9.34
CA THR A 39 -0.84 -13.29 -10.06
C THR A 39 -0.85 -11.92 -9.39
N LEU A 40 0.11 -11.08 -9.77
CA LEU A 40 0.15 -9.70 -9.29
C LEU A 40 -1.12 -8.94 -9.69
N ALA A 41 -1.63 -9.20 -10.89
CA ALA A 41 -2.88 -8.57 -11.34
C ALA A 41 -4.05 -8.99 -10.46
N ASP A 42 -4.07 -10.25 -10.00
CA ASP A 42 -5.11 -10.71 -9.09
C ASP A 42 -5.04 -9.99 -7.75
N VAL A 43 -3.84 -9.81 -7.24
CA VAL A 43 -3.63 -9.08 -5.99
C VAL A 43 -4.15 -7.65 -6.15
N ALA A 44 -3.83 -7.00 -7.25
CA ALA A 44 -4.30 -5.65 -7.53
C ALA A 44 -5.82 -5.59 -7.55
N ARG A 45 -6.45 -6.55 -8.21
CA ARG A 45 -7.91 -6.58 -8.33
C ARG A 45 -8.58 -6.74 -6.98
N LEU A 46 -7.97 -7.55 -6.11
CA LEU A 46 -8.54 -7.80 -4.79
C LEU A 46 -8.44 -6.58 -3.88
N TYR A 47 -7.34 -5.86 -3.93
CA TYR A 47 -7.05 -4.84 -2.92
C TYR A 47 -7.14 -3.40 -3.40
N ASN A 48 -7.23 -3.16 -4.71
CA ASN A 48 -7.38 -1.79 -5.20
C ASN A 48 -8.61 -1.08 -4.63
N PRO A 49 -9.77 -1.74 -4.46
CA PRO A 49 -10.91 -1.04 -3.85
C PRO A 49 -10.61 -0.56 -2.44
N VAL A 50 -9.87 -1.32 -1.67
CA VAL A 50 -9.50 -0.93 -0.30
C VAL A 50 -8.54 0.26 -0.34
N ILE A 51 -7.52 0.18 -1.19
CA ILE A 51 -6.53 1.26 -1.32
C ILE A 51 -7.21 2.54 -1.78
N GLN A 52 -8.10 2.44 -2.75
CA GLN A 52 -8.84 3.59 -3.25
C GLN A 52 -9.71 4.20 -2.16
N GLY A 53 -10.39 3.36 -1.38
CA GLY A 53 -11.21 3.83 -0.28
C GLY A 53 -10.40 4.58 0.77
N TRP A 54 -9.23 4.06 1.11
CA TRP A 54 -8.35 4.75 2.04
C TRP A 54 -7.91 6.10 1.50
N TRP A 55 -7.52 6.15 0.23
CA TRP A 55 -7.10 7.41 -0.40
C TRP A 55 -8.23 8.43 -0.40
N GLN A 56 -9.44 8.01 -0.73
CA GLN A 56 -10.58 8.90 -0.75
C GLN A 56 -10.92 9.44 0.63
N TYR A 57 -10.77 8.60 1.65
CA TYR A 57 -11.14 8.99 3.00
C TYR A 57 -10.05 9.82 3.69
N TYR A 58 -8.79 9.44 3.52
CA TYR A 58 -7.69 10.07 4.27
C TYR A 58 -6.83 11.00 3.42
N GLY A 59 -6.85 10.86 2.11
CA GLY A 59 -5.85 11.51 1.25
C GLY A 59 -5.88 13.02 1.31
N ALA A 60 -7.06 13.61 1.51
CA ALA A 60 -7.19 15.07 1.53
C ALA A 60 -6.46 15.70 2.72
N PHE A 61 -6.41 14.98 3.86
CA PHE A 61 -5.88 15.54 5.10
C PHE A 61 -4.57 14.91 5.55
N TYR A 62 -4.31 13.68 5.12
CA TYR A 62 -3.19 12.90 5.66
C TYR A 62 -2.36 12.29 4.55
N ARG A 63 -1.86 13.13 3.64
CA ARG A 63 -1.08 12.65 2.50
C ARG A 63 0.19 11.93 2.92
N THR A 64 0.88 12.46 3.93
CA THR A 64 2.09 11.82 4.43
C THR A 64 1.77 10.46 5.02
N THR A 65 0.66 10.35 5.74
CA THR A 65 0.22 9.09 6.29
C THR A 65 -0.07 8.09 5.17
N MET A 66 -0.75 8.55 4.12
CA MET A 66 -1.06 7.68 2.99
C MET A 66 0.21 7.24 2.26
N LEU A 67 1.20 8.13 2.14
CA LEU A 67 2.48 7.73 1.56
C LEU A 67 3.13 6.62 2.38
N GLY A 68 3.06 6.72 3.69
CA GLY A 68 3.58 5.69 4.58
C GLY A 68 2.91 4.34 4.37
N ILE A 69 1.57 4.33 4.24
CA ILE A 69 0.87 3.07 4.02
C ILE A 69 1.15 2.52 2.61
N PHE A 70 1.28 3.39 1.62
CA PHE A 70 1.64 2.95 0.27
C PHE A 70 2.99 2.24 0.26
N GLN A 71 3.97 2.78 0.98
CA GLN A 71 5.28 2.15 1.11
C GLN A 71 5.17 0.82 1.85
N HIS A 72 4.32 0.75 2.86
CA HIS A 72 4.09 -0.49 3.59
C HIS A 72 3.49 -1.57 2.68
N ILE A 73 2.54 -1.18 1.84
CA ILE A 73 1.95 -2.09 0.87
C ILE A 73 3.02 -2.59 -0.11
N ASN A 74 3.87 -1.69 -0.60
CA ASN A 74 4.94 -2.08 -1.51
C ASN A 74 5.89 -3.09 -0.87
N ARG A 75 6.21 -2.92 0.40
CA ARG A 75 7.05 -3.89 1.11
C ARG A 75 6.35 -5.24 1.24
N ALA A 76 5.04 -5.23 1.46
CA ALA A 76 4.28 -6.46 1.50
C ALA A 76 4.30 -7.17 0.14
N LEU A 77 4.22 -6.39 -0.95
CA LEU A 77 4.32 -6.95 -2.29
C LEU A 77 5.70 -7.53 -2.56
N GLU A 78 6.75 -6.88 -2.05
CA GLU A 78 8.11 -7.43 -2.18
C GLU A 78 8.23 -8.77 -1.46
N ARG A 79 7.67 -8.86 -0.26
CA ARG A 79 7.68 -10.13 0.48
C ARG A 79 6.90 -11.22 -0.25
N TRP A 80 5.77 -10.84 -0.83
CA TRP A 80 4.98 -11.75 -1.67
C TRP A 80 5.82 -12.28 -2.83
N ALA A 81 6.53 -11.38 -3.52
CA ALA A 81 7.36 -11.77 -4.65
C ALA A 81 8.50 -12.69 -4.24
N ARG A 82 9.10 -12.42 -3.08
CA ARG A 82 10.18 -13.27 -2.59
C ARG A 82 9.71 -14.69 -2.29
N ARG A 83 8.48 -14.84 -1.87
CA ARG A 83 7.93 -16.18 -1.62
C ARG A 83 7.45 -16.84 -2.91
N LYS A 84 6.96 -16.05 -3.84
CA LYS A 84 6.41 -16.59 -5.08
C LYS A 84 7.50 -16.98 -6.07
N TYR A 85 8.52 -16.14 -6.21
CA TYR A 85 9.55 -16.33 -7.24
C TYR A 85 10.84 -16.84 -6.63
N LYS A 86 11.26 -18.01 -7.10
CA LYS A 86 12.46 -18.63 -6.58
C LYS A 86 13.69 -17.74 -6.76
N ALA A 87 13.77 -17.05 -7.89
CA ALA A 87 14.91 -16.16 -8.16
C ALA A 87 15.03 -15.02 -7.16
N LEU A 88 13.94 -14.66 -6.47
CA LEU A 88 13.94 -13.57 -5.51
C LEU A 88 14.00 -14.05 -4.07
N HIS A 89 14.01 -15.35 -3.84
CA HIS A 89 13.94 -15.91 -2.49
C HIS A 89 15.08 -15.38 -1.61
N ARG A 90 14.71 -14.79 -0.47
CA ARG A 90 15.64 -14.21 0.50
C ARG A 90 16.51 -13.07 -0.06
N ARG A 91 16.09 -12.46 -1.15
CA ARG A 91 16.89 -11.40 -1.80
C ARG A 91 16.10 -10.09 -1.74
N LYS A 92 16.28 -9.34 -0.66
CA LYS A 92 15.51 -8.12 -0.43
C LYS A 92 15.78 -7.06 -1.49
N VAL A 93 17.06 -6.84 -1.83
CA VAL A 93 17.40 -5.83 -2.84
C VAL A 93 16.85 -6.23 -4.20
N ALA A 94 16.97 -7.50 -4.55
CA ALA A 94 16.47 -7.97 -5.83
C ALA A 94 14.94 -7.84 -5.92
N SER A 95 14.23 -8.11 -4.81
CA SER A 95 12.78 -7.99 -4.83
C SER A 95 12.35 -6.53 -4.93
N ALA A 96 13.08 -5.60 -4.31
CA ALA A 96 12.79 -4.18 -4.47
C ALA A 96 12.98 -3.75 -5.92
N GLY A 97 14.06 -4.20 -6.56
CA GLY A 97 14.31 -3.90 -7.97
C GLY A 97 13.24 -4.50 -8.88
N TRP A 98 12.80 -5.72 -8.55
CA TRP A 98 11.70 -6.36 -9.30
C TRP A 98 10.43 -5.51 -9.22
N LEU A 99 10.10 -5.03 -8.02
CA LEU A 99 8.89 -4.22 -7.85
C LEU A 99 9.01 -2.90 -8.61
N ASP A 100 10.18 -2.28 -8.59
CA ASP A 100 10.41 -1.05 -9.35
C ASP A 100 10.18 -1.28 -10.84
N LYS A 101 10.62 -2.42 -11.36
CA LYS A 101 10.36 -2.76 -12.76
C LYS A 101 8.88 -2.94 -13.03
N MET A 102 8.17 -3.58 -12.12
CA MET A 102 6.72 -3.77 -12.30
C MET A 102 6.01 -2.43 -12.31
N ARG A 103 6.40 -1.51 -11.44
CA ARG A 103 5.82 -0.17 -11.41
C ARG A 103 6.10 0.59 -12.70
N ALA A 104 7.30 0.45 -13.24
CA ALA A 104 7.66 1.11 -14.50
C ALA A 104 6.90 0.51 -15.67
N THR A 105 6.68 -0.80 -15.65
CA THR A 105 6.01 -1.51 -16.74
C THR A 105 4.50 -1.34 -16.69
N ALA A 106 3.92 -1.34 -15.49
CA ALA A 106 2.47 -1.27 -15.31
C ALA A 106 2.12 -0.26 -14.22
N PRO A 107 2.36 1.03 -14.46
CA PRO A 107 2.14 2.05 -13.42
C PRO A 107 0.68 2.21 -13.02
N GLN A 108 -0.24 1.68 -13.81
CA GLN A 108 -1.67 1.76 -13.53
C GLN A 108 -2.20 0.54 -12.79
N LEU A 109 -1.37 -0.44 -12.52
CA LEU A 109 -1.84 -1.72 -11.98
C LEU A 109 -2.44 -1.56 -10.58
N PHE A 110 -1.73 -0.90 -9.68
CA PHE A 110 -2.22 -0.64 -8.34
C PHE A 110 -2.65 0.81 -8.21
N HIS A 111 -3.72 1.03 -7.45
CA HIS A 111 -4.23 2.38 -7.26
C HIS A 111 -3.17 3.31 -6.66
N HIS A 112 -2.43 2.84 -5.67
CA HIS A 112 -1.42 3.68 -5.03
C HIS A 112 -0.24 3.97 -5.96
N TRP A 113 0.01 3.13 -6.95
CA TRP A 113 1.04 3.42 -7.96
C TRP A 113 0.60 4.54 -8.89
N ARG A 114 -0.72 4.64 -9.14
CA ARG A 114 -1.25 5.74 -9.94
C ARG A 114 -1.10 7.09 -9.23
N MET A 115 -1.16 7.05 -7.90
CA MET A 115 -1.11 8.27 -7.08
C MET A 115 0.32 8.73 -6.83
N THR A 116 1.33 7.90 -7.07
CA THR A 116 2.72 8.22 -6.78
C THR A 116 3.55 8.09 -8.04
N GLY A 117 4.60 8.92 -8.14
CA GLY A 117 5.55 8.79 -9.23
C GLY A 117 6.56 7.69 -8.97
N PRO A 118 7.49 7.49 -9.91
CA PRO A 118 8.50 6.43 -9.78
C PRO A 118 9.36 6.55 -8.53
N GLN A 119 9.54 7.76 -8.00
CA GLN A 119 10.31 7.97 -6.78
C GLN A 119 9.47 7.89 -5.52
N GLY A 120 8.19 7.55 -5.64
CA GLY A 120 7.34 7.45 -4.48
C GLY A 120 6.68 8.74 -4.04
N TRP A 121 6.81 9.80 -4.82
CA TRP A 121 6.14 11.05 -4.53
C TRP A 121 4.66 10.94 -4.89
N ILE A 122 3.81 11.57 -4.08
CA ILE A 122 2.39 11.61 -4.37
C ILE A 122 2.16 12.62 -5.50
N THR A 123 1.72 12.10 -6.65
CA THR A 123 1.40 12.94 -7.79
C THR A 123 0.02 13.55 -7.61
N GLY A 124 -0.21 14.69 -8.26
CA GLY A 124 -1.49 15.36 -8.14
C GLY A 124 -1.67 16.09 -6.83
N ALA A 125 -0.63 16.18 -6.05
CA ALA A 125 -0.67 16.91 -4.79
C ALA A 125 -0.57 18.42 -4.98
N VAL A 126 -0.22 18.81 -6.15
CA VAL A 126 -0.09 20.23 -6.49
C VAL A 126 -1.42 20.84 -6.86
#